data_e85af01f105cda65d8d06a174e70c576
#
_entry.id   e85af01f105cda65d8d06a174e70c576
#
_cell.length_a   1.000
_cell.length_b   1.000
_cell.length_c   1.000
_cell.angle_alpha   90.00
_cell.angle_beta   90.00
_cell.angle_gamma   90.00
#
_symmetry.space_group_name_H-M   'P 1'
#
loop_
_entity.id
_entity.type
_entity.pdbx_description
1 polymer ?
#
loop_
_entity_poly.entity_id
_entity_poly.type
_entity_poly.pdbx_seq_one_letter_code
_entity_poly.pdbx_strand_id
1 'polypeptide(L)'
;MNDMYNNFQKYFEIVLADTAELLEDVYRIRYQVLCVEQRLPGFEASLYPNKLEKDCYDDHSSHVLLRHLPSGNFIGTVRLILNDPLQPEKLLPIELYGQLDPALCNIRALPPHQTGEISRFVIVGQFERRKGDRRRDDGAIEKTEGNVVASERRSTDRINGNTVTRERRSADRRVTPPLALLLAAGIVRLCAKQSINNWLSVMDPALNRLLGFYGLELNPIGPLVDYHGQRRSYFAKVEDVLNRMYQEHHDAWEVVTDCGKYNPFLPVHEKVLN
;
A
#
# COMPACT_ATOMS: atom_id res chain seq x y z
N MET A 1 -1.57 19.76 13.20
CA MET A 1 -1.68 18.90 11.99
C MET A 1 -0.58 19.31 11.02
N ASN A 2 0.19 18.34 10.56
CA ASN A 2 1.30 18.56 9.63
C ASN A 2 0.84 18.66 8.17
N ASP A 3 1.74 19.11 7.28
CA ASP A 3 1.42 19.27 5.86
C ASP A 3 1.12 17.94 5.16
N MET A 4 1.70 16.81 5.61
CA MET A 4 1.44 15.48 5.06
C MET A 4 -0.01 15.07 5.32
N TYR A 5 -0.51 15.26 6.53
CA TYR A 5 -1.89 14.98 6.90
C TYR A 5 -2.88 15.88 6.17
N ASN A 6 -2.58 17.19 6.07
CA ASN A 6 -3.43 18.13 5.33
C ASN A 6 -3.53 17.75 3.83
N ASN A 7 -2.43 17.33 3.22
CA ASN A 7 -2.43 16.87 1.83
C ASN A 7 -3.17 15.53 1.68
N PHE A 8 -3.07 14.62 2.66
CA PHE A 8 -3.89 13.42 2.67
C PHE A 8 -5.37 13.78 2.61
N GLN A 9 -5.86 14.58 3.57
CA GLN A 9 -7.28 14.98 3.65
C GLN A 9 -7.77 15.70 2.39
N LYS A 10 -6.91 16.49 1.76
CA LYS A 10 -7.27 17.26 0.56
C LYS A 10 -7.42 16.41 -0.71
N TYR A 11 -6.61 15.35 -0.84
CA TYR A 11 -6.49 14.62 -2.10
C TYR A 11 -6.96 13.17 -2.04
N PHE A 12 -7.13 12.59 -0.87
CA PHE A 12 -7.43 11.18 -0.73
C PHE A 12 -8.48 10.90 0.34
N GLU A 13 -9.18 9.81 0.16
CA GLU A 13 -10.15 9.27 1.11
C GLU A 13 -9.92 7.76 1.26
N ILE A 14 -9.94 7.28 2.51
CA ILE A 14 -9.93 5.85 2.83
C ILE A 14 -11.36 5.41 3.04
N VAL A 15 -11.82 4.46 2.21
CA VAL A 15 -13.17 3.91 2.25
C VAL A 15 -13.09 2.45 2.67
N LEU A 16 -13.83 2.08 3.73
CA LEU A 16 -14.01 0.67 4.10
C LEU A 16 -15.05 0.05 3.17
N ALA A 17 -14.68 -1.02 2.46
CA ALA A 17 -15.56 -1.66 1.50
C ALA A 17 -16.46 -2.68 2.22
N ASP A 18 -17.62 -2.24 2.68
CA ASP A 18 -18.60 -3.02 3.44
C ASP A 18 -19.95 -3.20 2.72
N THR A 19 -20.06 -2.73 1.47
CA THR A 19 -21.22 -2.98 0.61
C THR A 19 -20.84 -3.83 -0.60
N ALA A 20 -21.83 -4.48 -1.24
CA ALA A 20 -21.60 -5.32 -2.42
C ALA A 20 -20.97 -4.54 -3.58
N GLU A 21 -21.38 -3.30 -3.78
CA GLU A 21 -20.88 -2.41 -4.83
C GLU A 21 -19.40 -2.05 -4.58
N LEU A 22 -19.04 -1.71 -3.34
CA LEU A 22 -17.66 -1.40 -2.98
C LEU A 22 -16.76 -2.63 -3.06
N LEU A 23 -17.26 -3.82 -2.71
CA LEU A 23 -16.53 -5.08 -2.88
C LEU A 23 -16.31 -5.40 -4.36
N GLU A 24 -17.28 -5.11 -5.23
CA GLU A 24 -17.07 -5.27 -6.67
C GLU A 24 -15.96 -4.34 -7.19
N ASP A 25 -15.89 -3.10 -6.71
CA ASP A 25 -14.79 -2.17 -7.04
C ASP A 25 -13.44 -2.69 -6.52
N VAL A 26 -13.39 -3.28 -5.32
CA VAL A 26 -12.18 -3.96 -4.80
C VAL A 26 -11.71 -5.04 -5.76
N TYR A 27 -12.60 -5.96 -6.15
CA TYR A 27 -12.24 -7.10 -7.02
C TYR A 27 -11.87 -6.65 -8.44
N ARG A 28 -12.48 -5.57 -8.94
CA ARG A 28 -12.16 -4.97 -10.24
C ARG A 28 -10.77 -4.34 -10.25
N ILE A 29 -10.40 -3.61 -9.20
CA ILE A 29 -9.06 -3.01 -9.06
C ILE A 29 -8.00 -4.12 -8.94
N ARG A 30 -8.26 -5.16 -8.16
CA ARG A 30 -7.36 -6.30 -8.02
C ARG A 30 -7.13 -6.99 -9.36
N TYR A 31 -8.19 -7.26 -10.11
CA TYR A 31 -8.09 -7.80 -11.47
C TYR A 31 -7.25 -6.88 -12.38
N GLN A 32 -7.56 -5.59 -12.39
CA GLN A 32 -6.83 -4.61 -13.22
C GLN A 32 -5.34 -4.63 -12.90
N VAL A 33 -4.97 -4.59 -11.63
CA VAL A 33 -3.56 -4.50 -11.24
C VAL A 33 -2.85 -5.85 -11.38
N LEU A 34 -3.40 -6.92 -10.82
CA LEU A 34 -2.71 -8.21 -10.72
C LEU A 34 -2.71 -8.97 -12.05
N CYS A 35 -3.85 -8.97 -12.76
CA CYS A 35 -4.02 -9.76 -13.98
C CYS A 35 -3.63 -9.01 -15.26
N VAL A 36 -3.90 -7.68 -15.32
CA VAL A 36 -3.73 -6.90 -16.56
C VAL A 36 -2.42 -6.10 -16.56
N GLU A 37 -2.16 -5.32 -15.50
CA GLU A 37 -1.00 -4.44 -15.45
C GLU A 37 0.29 -5.19 -15.09
N GLN A 38 0.29 -5.93 -13.98
CA GLN A 38 1.47 -6.64 -13.46
C GLN A 38 1.63 -8.05 -14.06
N ARG A 39 0.53 -8.68 -14.47
CA ARG A 39 0.50 -10.04 -15.03
C ARG A 39 1.24 -11.04 -14.15
N LEU A 40 0.92 -11.01 -12.85
CA LEU A 40 1.60 -11.85 -11.88
C LEU A 40 1.29 -13.34 -12.14
N PRO A 41 2.27 -14.24 -11.99
CA PRO A 41 2.03 -15.68 -12.08
C PRO A 41 0.93 -16.12 -11.11
N GLY A 42 -0.02 -16.93 -11.60
CA GLY A 42 -1.19 -17.37 -10.83
C GLY A 42 -2.38 -16.39 -10.84
N PHE A 43 -2.27 -15.27 -11.57
CA PHE A 43 -3.36 -14.29 -11.78
C PHE A 43 -3.68 -14.13 -13.28
N GLU A 44 -3.74 -15.25 -14.01
CA GLU A 44 -4.10 -15.23 -15.42
C GLU A 44 -5.52 -14.70 -15.61
N ALA A 45 -5.69 -13.72 -16.53
CA ALA A 45 -6.97 -13.08 -16.79
C ALA A 45 -8.09 -14.07 -17.16
N SER A 46 -7.73 -15.21 -17.74
CA SER A 46 -8.65 -16.31 -18.10
C SER A 46 -9.34 -16.97 -16.89
N LEU A 47 -8.73 -16.88 -15.69
CA LEU A 47 -9.32 -17.41 -14.45
C LEU A 47 -10.48 -16.53 -13.94
N TYR A 48 -10.59 -15.30 -14.43
CA TYR A 48 -11.56 -14.30 -13.98
C TYR A 48 -12.43 -13.77 -15.12
N PRO A 49 -13.38 -14.57 -15.66
CA PRO A 49 -14.18 -14.21 -16.84
C PRO A 49 -15.01 -12.93 -16.61
N ASN A 50 -15.41 -12.66 -15.38
CA ASN A 50 -16.14 -11.46 -15.00
C ASN A 50 -15.24 -10.25 -14.71
N LYS A 51 -13.90 -10.38 -14.90
CA LYS A 51 -12.92 -9.34 -14.57
C LYS A 51 -12.93 -8.91 -13.10
N LEU A 52 -13.25 -9.83 -12.21
CA LEU A 52 -13.28 -9.65 -10.76
C LEU A 52 -12.33 -10.68 -10.14
N GLU A 53 -11.20 -10.25 -9.57
CA GLU A 53 -10.28 -11.13 -8.86
C GLU A 53 -10.81 -11.35 -7.45
N LYS A 54 -11.27 -12.56 -7.16
CA LYS A 54 -11.77 -13.02 -5.86
C LYS A 54 -11.21 -14.40 -5.55
N ASP A 55 -10.93 -14.67 -4.28
CA ASP A 55 -10.51 -15.98 -3.80
C ASP A 55 -11.32 -16.44 -2.56
N CYS A 56 -11.02 -17.64 -2.06
CA CYS A 56 -11.75 -18.25 -0.94
C CYS A 56 -11.53 -17.57 0.43
N TYR A 57 -10.64 -16.59 0.52
CA TYR A 57 -10.41 -15.83 1.75
C TYR A 57 -11.25 -14.56 1.82
N ASP A 58 -11.83 -14.12 0.70
CA ASP A 58 -12.57 -12.86 0.65
C ASP A 58 -13.86 -12.88 1.50
N ASP A 59 -14.44 -14.07 1.71
CA ASP A 59 -15.69 -14.21 2.48
C ASP A 59 -15.49 -13.94 4.00
N HIS A 60 -14.25 -13.99 4.50
CA HIS A 60 -13.89 -13.66 5.89
C HIS A 60 -12.75 -12.64 5.94
N SER A 61 -12.79 -11.68 5.03
CA SER A 61 -11.83 -10.58 4.95
C SER A 61 -12.52 -9.23 5.02
N SER A 62 -11.76 -8.24 5.43
CA SER A 62 -12.15 -6.83 5.33
C SER A 62 -11.29 -6.12 4.32
N HIS A 63 -11.88 -5.19 3.60
CA HIS A 63 -11.25 -4.52 2.47
C HIS A 63 -11.27 -3.01 2.64
N VAL A 64 -10.21 -2.38 2.11
CA VAL A 64 -10.08 -0.93 2.02
C VAL A 64 -9.93 -0.53 0.57
N LEU A 65 -10.60 0.55 0.19
CA LEU A 65 -10.40 1.28 -1.04
C LEU A 65 -9.75 2.63 -0.76
N LEU A 66 -8.79 3.03 -1.57
CA LEU A 66 -8.20 4.36 -1.57
C LEU A 66 -8.79 5.16 -2.73
N ARG A 67 -9.54 6.23 -2.41
CA ARG A 67 -10.12 7.15 -3.40
C ARG A 67 -9.23 8.35 -3.61
N HIS A 68 -8.98 8.72 -4.86
CA HIS A 68 -8.37 9.99 -5.24
C HIS A 68 -9.45 11.03 -5.48
N LEU A 69 -9.63 11.97 -4.55
CA LEU A 69 -10.72 12.93 -4.53
C LEU A 69 -10.82 13.78 -5.81
N PRO A 70 -9.71 14.33 -6.38
CA PRO A 70 -9.82 15.15 -7.57
C PRO A 70 -10.36 14.42 -8.82
N SER A 71 -10.19 13.10 -8.91
CA SER A 71 -10.72 12.30 -10.02
C SER A 71 -11.97 11.50 -9.67
N GLY A 72 -12.32 11.40 -8.39
CA GLY A 72 -13.39 10.55 -7.88
C GLY A 72 -13.13 9.05 -7.95
N ASN A 73 -11.99 8.62 -8.55
CA ASN A 73 -11.70 7.22 -8.81
C ASN A 73 -11.08 6.52 -7.59
N PHE A 74 -11.38 5.24 -7.42
CA PHE A 74 -10.59 4.35 -6.58
C PHE A 74 -9.28 3.99 -7.28
N ILE A 75 -8.16 4.13 -6.57
CA ILE A 75 -6.80 4.02 -7.12
C ILE A 75 -5.96 2.93 -6.46
N GLY A 76 -6.48 2.27 -5.46
CA GLY A 76 -5.80 1.17 -4.77
C GLY A 76 -6.72 0.48 -3.78
N THR A 77 -6.31 -0.71 -3.37
CA THR A 77 -7.00 -1.51 -2.37
C THR A 77 -6.03 -2.36 -1.57
N VAL A 78 -6.44 -2.76 -0.38
CA VAL A 78 -5.74 -3.71 0.47
C VAL A 78 -6.76 -4.55 1.23
N ARG A 79 -6.40 -5.82 1.51
CA ARG A 79 -7.21 -6.79 2.23
C ARG A 79 -6.58 -7.14 3.59
N LEU A 80 -7.41 -7.26 4.59
CA LEU A 80 -7.10 -7.87 5.89
C LEU A 80 -7.91 -9.16 6.00
N ILE A 81 -7.23 -10.32 5.91
CA ILE A 81 -7.83 -11.63 6.12
C ILE A 81 -7.94 -11.87 7.63
N LEU A 82 -9.09 -12.30 8.07
CA LEU A 82 -9.38 -12.65 9.45
C LEU A 82 -9.50 -14.17 9.58
N ASN A 83 -9.31 -14.68 10.79
CA ASN A 83 -9.64 -16.09 11.05
C ASN A 83 -11.14 -16.30 10.90
N ASP A 84 -11.51 -17.38 10.22
CA ASP A 84 -12.90 -17.76 10.04
C ASP A 84 -13.41 -18.49 11.31
N PRO A 85 -14.36 -17.92 12.08
CA PRO A 85 -14.89 -18.56 13.29
C PRO A 85 -15.61 -19.88 12.99
N LEU A 86 -16.12 -20.05 11.76
CA LEU A 86 -16.82 -21.26 11.31
C LEU A 86 -15.86 -22.35 10.84
N GLN A 87 -14.61 -21.97 10.51
CA GLN A 87 -13.56 -22.87 10.04
C GLN A 87 -12.23 -22.54 10.74
N PRO A 88 -12.11 -22.73 12.04
CA PRO A 88 -10.94 -22.31 12.82
C PRO A 88 -9.64 -23.03 12.42
N GLU A 89 -9.75 -24.21 11.80
CA GLU A 89 -8.59 -24.95 11.26
C GLU A 89 -8.13 -24.44 9.90
N LYS A 90 -8.85 -23.53 9.26
CA LYS A 90 -8.48 -23.00 7.95
C LYS A 90 -7.20 -22.17 8.08
N LEU A 91 -6.14 -22.64 7.46
CA LEU A 91 -4.84 -21.97 7.49
C LEU A 91 -4.89 -20.66 6.72
N LEU A 92 -4.18 -19.66 7.21
CA LEU A 92 -3.94 -18.42 6.48
C LEU A 92 -2.95 -18.64 5.33
N PRO A 93 -2.99 -17.82 4.25
CA PRO A 93 -2.02 -17.94 3.15
C PRO A 93 -0.55 -17.96 3.61
N ILE A 94 -0.19 -17.17 4.60
CA ILE A 94 1.17 -17.14 5.16
C ILE A 94 1.60 -18.49 5.74
N GLU A 95 0.69 -19.26 6.33
CA GLU A 95 0.99 -20.59 6.87
C GLU A 95 1.18 -21.63 5.77
N LEU A 96 0.50 -21.46 4.62
CA LEU A 96 0.59 -22.35 3.47
C LEU A 96 1.82 -22.09 2.61
N TYR A 97 2.19 -20.82 2.43
CA TYR A 97 3.18 -20.41 1.42
C TYR A 97 4.40 -19.71 2.00
N GLY A 98 4.40 -19.35 3.28
CA GLY A 98 5.37 -18.44 3.86
C GLY A 98 6.69 -19.06 4.32
N GLN A 99 6.83 -20.41 4.39
CA GLN A 99 7.99 -21.11 4.95
C GLN A 99 8.45 -20.49 6.28
N LEU A 100 7.55 -20.51 7.26
CA LEU A 100 7.74 -19.84 8.55
C LEU A 100 8.86 -20.48 9.38
N ASP A 101 9.62 -19.65 10.09
CA ASP A 101 10.57 -20.09 11.12
C ASP A 101 9.90 -19.96 12.52
N PRO A 102 9.54 -21.08 13.18
CA PRO A 102 8.89 -21.04 14.49
C PRO A 102 9.77 -20.44 15.60
N ALA A 103 11.11 -20.38 15.40
CA ALA A 103 12.02 -19.76 16.36
C ALA A 103 11.91 -18.21 16.30
N LEU A 104 11.53 -17.65 15.16
CA LEU A 104 11.33 -16.21 14.97
C LEU A 104 9.91 -15.78 15.37
N CYS A 105 8.89 -16.59 15.04
CA CYS A 105 7.51 -16.33 15.42
C CYS A 105 6.68 -17.63 15.40
N ASN A 106 6.10 -17.99 16.54
CA ASN A 106 5.12 -19.07 16.59
C ASN A 106 3.73 -18.51 16.33
N ILE A 107 3.31 -18.47 15.06
CA ILE A 107 2.00 -17.94 14.64
C ILE A 107 0.85 -18.64 15.36
N ARG A 108 0.96 -19.95 15.60
CA ARG A 108 -0.10 -20.74 16.27
C ARG A 108 -0.30 -20.39 17.74
N ALA A 109 0.67 -19.71 18.35
CA ALA A 109 0.55 -19.18 19.70
C ALA A 109 -0.13 -17.79 19.76
N LEU A 110 -0.31 -17.13 18.62
CA LEU A 110 -1.01 -15.85 18.55
C LEU A 110 -2.53 -16.06 18.73
N PRO A 111 -3.23 -15.15 19.43
CA PRO A 111 -4.68 -15.23 19.56
C PRO A 111 -5.37 -15.04 18.20
N PRO A 112 -6.10 -16.04 17.66
CA PRO A 112 -6.65 -15.99 16.31
C PRO A 112 -7.56 -14.79 16.06
N HIS A 113 -8.41 -14.43 17.04
CA HIS A 113 -9.35 -13.31 16.94
C HIS A 113 -8.68 -11.91 16.99
N GLN A 114 -7.38 -11.86 17.31
CA GLN A 114 -6.58 -10.63 17.31
C GLN A 114 -5.47 -10.63 16.25
N THR A 115 -5.49 -11.61 15.36
CA THR A 115 -4.46 -11.78 14.31
C THR A 115 -5.10 -11.70 12.94
N GLY A 116 -4.51 -10.92 12.04
CA GLY A 116 -4.96 -10.80 10.67
C GLY A 116 -3.80 -10.77 9.68
N GLU A 117 -4.03 -11.31 8.48
CA GLU A 117 -3.05 -11.30 7.40
C GLU A 117 -3.34 -10.18 6.39
N ILE A 118 -2.39 -9.26 6.21
CA ILE A 118 -2.44 -8.20 5.21
C ILE A 118 -2.05 -8.79 3.86
N SER A 119 -2.91 -8.63 2.87
CA SER A 119 -2.71 -9.16 1.51
C SER A 119 -3.36 -8.27 0.45
N ARG A 120 -3.18 -8.60 -0.83
CA ARG A 120 -3.77 -7.84 -1.96
C ARG A 120 -3.52 -6.34 -1.88
N PHE A 121 -2.31 -5.97 -1.49
CA PHE A 121 -1.86 -4.58 -1.40
C PHE A 121 -1.51 -4.09 -2.79
N VAL A 122 -2.44 -3.40 -3.46
CA VAL A 122 -2.31 -3.01 -4.87
C VAL A 122 -2.68 -1.55 -5.10
N ILE A 123 -1.94 -0.91 -6.01
CA ILE A 123 -2.16 0.46 -6.47
C ILE A 123 -2.18 0.44 -8.00
N VAL A 124 -3.13 1.13 -8.60
CA VAL A 124 -3.25 1.26 -10.06
C VAL A 124 -2.03 1.97 -10.62
N GLY A 125 -1.35 1.37 -11.60
CA GLY A 125 -0.02 1.75 -12.06
C GLY A 125 0.11 3.19 -12.57
N GLN A 126 -0.96 3.79 -13.11
CA GLN A 126 -0.95 5.20 -13.52
C GLN A 126 -0.73 6.18 -12.35
N PHE A 127 -1.04 5.77 -11.10
CA PHE A 127 -0.83 6.56 -9.88
C PHE A 127 0.47 6.19 -9.17
N GLU A 128 0.98 4.98 -9.38
CA GLU A 128 2.25 4.50 -8.80
C GLU A 128 3.46 5.12 -9.52
N ARG A 129 3.38 5.30 -10.85
CA ARG A 129 4.46 5.88 -11.65
C ARG A 129 4.65 7.36 -11.29
N ARG A 130 5.81 7.69 -10.73
CA ARG A 130 6.24 9.09 -10.53
C ARG A 130 6.30 9.78 -11.89
N LYS A 131 5.82 11.02 -11.97
CA LYS A 131 5.84 11.87 -13.20
C LYS A 131 7.22 11.97 -13.93
N GLY A 132 8.30 11.42 -13.35
CA GLY A 132 9.64 11.36 -13.92
C GLY A 132 9.88 10.20 -14.89
N ASP A 133 9.11 9.12 -14.80
CA ASP A 133 9.31 7.92 -15.62
C ASP A 133 8.64 8.01 -17.02
N ARG A 134 7.71 8.97 -17.21
CA ARG A 134 7.03 9.18 -18.51
C ARG A 134 7.95 9.63 -19.65
N ARG A 135 9.22 10.00 -19.37
CA ARG A 135 10.16 10.48 -20.41
C ARG A 135 10.97 9.35 -21.06
N ARG A 136 10.83 8.09 -20.64
CA ARG A 136 11.56 6.95 -21.21
C ARG A 136 10.75 6.13 -22.22
N ASP A 137 9.42 6.16 -22.16
CA ASP A 137 8.55 5.36 -23.03
C ASP A 137 8.21 6.05 -24.38
N ASP A 138 8.35 7.39 -24.51
CA ASP A 138 8.05 8.12 -25.75
C ASP A 138 9.21 8.13 -26.75
N GLY A 139 10.28 7.37 -26.51
CA GLY A 139 11.52 7.35 -27.32
C GLY A 139 11.72 6.13 -28.22
N ALA A 140 10.78 5.22 -28.33
CA ALA A 140 10.91 3.99 -29.12
C ALA A 140 9.91 3.92 -30.28
N ILE A 141 9.97 4.91 -31.20
CA ILE A 141 9.36 4.79 -32.52
C ILE A 141 10.32 5.40 -33.55
N GLU A 142 10.72 4.52 -34.48
CA GLU A 142 11.31 4.76 -35.81
C GLU A 142 12.70 5.40 -35.91
N LYS A 143 13.69 4.53 -36.09
CA LYS A 143 14.86 4.84 -36.92
C LYS A 143 14.55 4.45 -38.37
N THR A 144 14.23 5.44 -39.17
CA THR A 144 14.45 5.39 -40.62
C THR A 144 15.70 6.22 -40.94
N GLU A 145 16.57 5.61 -41.75
CA GLU A 145 17.87 6.14 -42.21
C GLU A 145 17.70 7.43 -42.98
N GLY A 146 18.64 8.37 -42.82
CA GLY A 146 18.76 9.48 -43.75
C GLY A 146 19.61 10.65 -43.25
N ASN A 147 20.91 10.61 -43.61
CA ASN A 147 21.83 11.71 -43.91
C ASN A 147 22.12 12.85 -42.92
N VAL A 148 23.44 12.90 -42.67
CA VAL A 148 24.31 13.93 -42.08
C VAL A 148 24.19 15.27 -42.78
N VAL A 149 23.97 16.36 -42.04
CA VAL A 149 24.61 17.66 -42.27
C VAL A 149 24.78 18.38 -40.94
N ALA A 150 26.01 18.68 -40.60
CA ALA A 150 26.42 19.51 -39.48
C ALA A 150 26.08 20.98 -39.71
N SER A 151 25.53 21.67 -38.72
CA SER A 151 25.68 23.12 -38.62
C SER A 151 25.68 23.55 -37.13
N GLU A 152 26.83 24.03 -36.73
CA GLU A 152 27.04 24.83 -35.52
C GLU A 152 26.17 26.08 -35.52
N ARG A 153 25.48 26.36 -34.44
CA ARG A 153 25.11 27.74 -34.09
C ARG A 153 25.09 27.94 -32.58
N ARG A 154 25.81 28.98 -32.21
CA ARG A 154 26.19 29.56 -30.93
C ARG A 154 25.01 29.82 -29.98
N SER A 155 25.37 29.70 -28.72
CA SER A 155 24.65 30.19 -27.53
C SER A 155 24.31 31.66 -27.57
N THR A 156 23.13 32.03 -27.10
CA THR A 156 22.88 33.30 -26.41
C THR A 156 21.90 33.07 -25.28
N ASP A 157 22.29 33.61 -24.14
CA ASP A 157 21.60 33.60 -22.88
C ASP A 157 20.14 34.07 -22.91
N ARG A 158 19.26 33.35 -22.23
CA ARG A 158 18.08 33.92 -21.56
C ARG A 158 17.92 33.31 -20.18
N ILE A 159 18.50 34.04 -19.23
CA ILE A 159 18.15 33.94 -17.81
C ILE A 159 16.82 34.66 -17.65
N ASN A 160 15.83 33.97 -17.12
CA ASN A 160 14.79 34.36 -16.15
C ASN A 160 13.46 33.62 -16.38
N GLY A 161 12.97 32.93 -15.38
CA GLY A 161 11.57 32.50 -15.30
C GLY A 161 11.29 31.11 -14.71
N ASN A 162 12.31 30.25 -14.51
CA ASN A 162 12.03 28.82 -14.20
C ASN A 162 12.45 28.33 -12.81
N THR A 163 13.01 29.17 -11.95
CA THR A 163 13.53 28.74 -10.65
C THR A 163 12.41 28.60 -9.61
N VAL A 164 11.46 29.50 -9.60
CA VAL A 164 10.36 29.54 -8.58
C VAL A 164 9.37 28.38 -8.75
N THR A 165 9.13 27.92 -9.99
CA THR A 165 8.23 26.79 -10.26
C THR A 165 8.86 25.43 -9.92
N ARG A 166 10.20 25.33 -9.96
CA ARG A 166 10.92 24.09 -9.68
C ARG A 166 11.05 23.83 -8.18
N GLU A 167 11.27 24.87 -7.38
CA GLU A 167 11.34 24.78 -5.91
C GLU A 167 9.97 24.52 -5.28
N ARG A 168 8.92 25.20 -5.73
CA ARG A 168 7.54 24.92 -5.27
C ARG A 168 7.11 23.48 -5.61
N ARG A 169 7.45 22.95 -6.81
CA ARG A 169 7.13 21.56 -7.18
C ARG A 169 7.96 20.53 -6.42
N SER A 170 9.16 20.85 -5.94
CA SER A 170 9.99 19.94 -5.13
C SER A 170 9.56 19.96 -3.66
N ALA A 171 9.11 21.09 -3.13
CA ALA A 171 8.54 21.21 -1.79
C ALA A 171 7.20 20.43 -1.70
N ASP A 172 6.30 20.61 -2.67
CA ASP A 172 5.00 19.93 -2.75
C ASP A 172 5.15 18.38 -2.83
N ARG A 173 6.25 17.87 -3.43
CA ARG A 173 6.54 16.43 -3.52
C ARG A 173 6.99 15.80 -2.20
N ARG A 174 7.56 16.56 -1.27
CA ARG A 174 8.03 16.06 0.04
C ARG A 174 6.91 15.94 1.04
N VAL A 175 5.78 16.55 0.77
CA VAL A 175 4.66 16.72 1.69
C VAL A 175 3.47 15.81 1.34
N THR A 176 3.44 15.22 0.13
CA THR A 176 2.38 14.27 -0.24
C THR A 176 2.74 12.87 0.27
N PRO A 177 1.89 12.24 1.10
CA PRO A 177 2.17 10.89 1.60
C PRO A 177 2.24 9.89 0.44
N PRO A 178 3.12 8.86 0.53
CA PRO A 178 3.12 7.78 -0.45
C PRO A 178 1.81 6.99 -0.37
N LEU A 179 1.30 6.57 -1.51
CA LEU A 179 0.02 5.83 -1.57
C LEU A 179 0.05 4.54 -0.74
N ALA A 180 1.23 3.90 -0.64
CA ALA A 180 1.42 2.74 0.22
C ALA A 180 1.15 3.07 1.70
N LEU A 181 1.57 4.23 2.20
CA LEU A 181 1.28 4.68 3.56
C LEU A 181 -0.23 4.89 3.76
N LEU A 182 -0.94 5.39 2.75
CA LEU A 182 -2.39 5.59 2.81
C LEU A 182 -3.16 4.27 2.86
N LEU A 183 -2.73 3.25 2.12
CA LEU A 183 -3.31 1.91 2.23
C LEU A 183 -3.04 1.30 3.61
N ALA A 184 -1.83 1.50 4.16
CA ALA A 184 -1.51 1.07 5.53
C ALA A 184 -2.40 1.79 6.58
N ALA A 185 -2.72 3.07 6.38
CA ALA A 185 -3.69 3.78 7.21
C ALA A 185 -5.07 3.11 7.17
N GLY A 186 -5.48 2.61 6.01
CA GLY A 186 -6.70 1.81 5.88
C GLY A 186 -6.67 0.53 6.72
N ILE A 187 -5.53 -0.18 6.73
CA ILE A 187 -5.34 -1.37 7.59
C ILE A 187 -5.45 -1.01 9.07
N VAL A 188 -4.84 0.09 9.52
CA VAL A 188 -4.95 0.54 10.91
C VAL A 188 -6.40 0.82 11.30
N ARG A 189 -7.20 1.44 10.41
CA ARG A 189 -8.65 1.65 10.64
C ARG A 189 -9.41 0.34 10.78
N LEU A 190 -9.12 -0.67 9.93
CA LEU A 190 -9.71 -2.00 10.04
C LEU A 190 -9.33 -2.67 11.36
N CYS A 191 -8.06 -2.60 11.75
CA CYS A 191 -7.57 -3.19 12.99
C CYS A 191 -8.24 -2.56 14.22
N ALA A 192 -8.38 -1.24 14.25
CA ALA A 192 -9.09 -0.55 15.33
C ALA A 192 -10.57 -0.97 15.41
N LYS A 193 -11.24 -1.16 14.25
CA LYS A 193 -12.64 -1.61 14.19
C LYS A 193 -12.83 -3.06 14.63
N GLN A 194 -11.83 -3.93 14.39
CA GLN A 194 -11.94 -5.37 14.57
C GLN A 194 -11.07 -5.93 15.70
N SER A 195 -10.44 -5.06 16.48
CA SER A 195 -9.55 -5.44 17.61
C SER A 195 -8.39 -6.34 17.19
N ILE A 196 -7.82 -6.11 16.00
CA ILE A 196 -6.64 -6.82 15.50
C ILE A 196 -5.39 -6.17 16.06
N ASN A 197 -4.57 -6.96 16.74
CA ASN A 197 -3.35 -6.53 17.43
C ASN A 197 -2.07 -7.12 16.81
N ASN A 198 -2.21 -8.13 15.95
CA ASN A 198 -1.10 -8.84 15.31
C ASN A 198 -1.27 -8.82 13.79
N TRP A 199 -0.24 -8.34 13.10
CA TRP A 199 -0.16 -8.33 11.64
C TRP A 199 0.74 -9.44 11.13
N LEU A 200 0.22 -10.18 10.19
CA LEU A 200 0.95 -11.12 9.35
C LEU A 200 0.92 -10.63 7.89
N SER A 201 1.96 -10.89 7.13
CA SER A 201 1.95 -10.60 5.68
C SER A 201 3.03 -11.39 4.95
N VAL A 202 2.70 -11.82 3.72
CA VAL A 202 3.70 -12.31 2.75
C VAL A 202 3.84 -11.24 1.68
N MET A 203 4.90 -10.44 1.74
CA MET A 203 5.07 -9.28 0.86
C MET A 203 6.46 -9.21 0.22
N ASP A 204 6.56 -8.35 -0.80
CA ASP A 204 7.84 -7.98 -1.40
C ASP A 204 8.71 -7.25 -0.34
N PRO A 205 9.98 -7.66 -0.14
CA PRO A 205 10.89 -6.96 0.76
C PRO A 205 11.07 -5.47 0.44
N ALA A 206 10.89 -5.06 -0.82
CA ALA A 206 10.96 -3.66 -1.20
C ALA A 206 9.78 -2.86 -0.64
N LEU A 207 8.57 -3.45 -0.57
CA LEU A 207 7.41 -2.80 0.07
C LEU A 207 7.64 -2.63 1.57
N ASN A 208 8.13 -3.66 2.27
CA ASN A 208 8.43 -3.57 3.70
C ASN A 208 9.46 -2.46 3.98
N ARG A 209 10.52 -2.39 3.19
CA ARG A 209 11.54 -1.33 3.29
C ARG A 209 10.97 0.05 3.00
N LEU A 210 10.08 0.19 1.99
CA LEU A 210 9.41 1.46 1.69
C LEU A 210 8.57 1.95 2.86
N LEU A 211 7.79 1.06 3.46
CA LEU A 211 6.98 1.38 4.64
C LEU A 211 7.85 1.67 5.86
N GLY A 212 9.00 1.01 5.99
CA GLY A 212 9.99 1.23 7.05
C GLY A 212 10.53 2.67 7.10
N PHE A 213 10.63 3.38 5.96
CA PHE A 213 10.99 4.80 5.93
C PHE A 213 10.00 5.71 6.67
N TYR A 214 8.84 5.18 7.02
CA TYR A 214 7.78 5.86 7.76
C TYR A 214 7.51 5.21 9.12
N GLY A 215 8.43 4.36 9.60
CA GLY A 215 8.31 3.64 10.87
C GLY A 215 7.41 2.41 10.83
N LEU A 216 6.87 2.05 9.67
CA LEU A 216 5.93 0.94 9.49
C LEU A 216 6.66 -0.31 8.93
N GLU A 217 7.74 -0.70 9.59
CA GLU A 217 8.49 -1.89 9.24
C GLU A 217 8.01 -3.10 10.05
N LEU A 218 7.80 -4.23 9.34
CA LEU A 218 7.46 -5.52 9.95
C LEU A 218 8.71 -6.39 10.04
N ASN A 219 8.77 -7.24 11.07
CA ASN A 219 9.90 -8.14 11.30
C ASN A 219 9.80 -9.38 10.38
N PRO A 220 10.89 -9.77 9.70
CA PRO A 220 10.90 -10.99 8.91
C PRO A 220 10.82 -12.23 9.82
N ILE A 221 9.98 -13.20 9.44
CA ILE A 221 9.75 -14.45 10.18
C ILE A 221 9.94 -15.71 9.32
N GLY A 222 10.62 -15.57 8.19
CA GLY A 222 10.94 -16.67 7.29
C GLY A 222 11.94 -16.25 6.21
N PRO A 223 12.40 -17.20 5.39
CA PRO A 223 13.27 -16.93 4.25
C PRO A 223 12.53 -16.21 3.12
N LEU A 224 13.26 -15.89 2.04
CA LEU A 224 12.67 -15.53 0.75
C LEU A 224 12.06 -16.78 0.12
N VAL A 225 10.86 -16.65 -0.39
CA VAL A 225 10.11 -17.69 -1.12
C VAL A 225 9.65 -17.16 -2.46
N ASP A 226 9.48 -18.03 -3.44
CA ASP A 226 8.84 -17.69 -4.71
C ASP A 226 7.34 -17.97 -4.60
N TYR A 227 6.60 -16.92 -4.31
CA TYR A 227 5.13 -16.92 -4.20
C TYR A 227 4.58 -15.69 -4.92
N HIS A 228 4.16 -15.86 -6.17
CA HIS A 228 3.82 -14.75 -7.08
C HIS A 228 4.97 -13.71 -7.19
N GLY A 229 6.19 -14.19 -7.36
CA GLY A 229 7.46 -13.46 -7.28
C GLY A 229 8.14 -13.58 -5.92
N GLN A 230 9.30 -12.94 -5.77
CA GLN A 230 10.10 -13.02 -4.53
C GLN A 230 9.37 -12.35 -3.37
N ARG A 231 8.99 -13.13 -2.37
CA ARG A 231 8.27 -12.69 -1.18
C ARG A 231 8.97 -13.14 0.09
N ARG A 232 8.62 -12.51 1.19
CA ARG A 232 9.05 -12.93 2.53
C ARG A 232 7.89 -12.80 3.49
N SER A 233 7.84 -13.70 4.48
CA SER A 233 6.88 -13.65 5.58
C SER A 233 7.31 -12.65 6.63
N TYR A 234 6.36 -11.87 7.13
CA TYR A 234 6.58 -10.83 8.13
C TYR A 234 5.53 -10.89 9.23
N PHE A 235 5.94 -10.43 10.41
CA PHE A 235 5.10 -10.27 11.58
C PHE A 235 5.35 -8.91 12.24
N ALA A 236 4.31 -8.30 12.82
CA ALA A 236 4.44 -7.17 13.73
C ALA A 236 3.27 -7.13 14.72
N LYS A 237 3.53 -6.66 15.94
CA LYS A 237 2.48 -6.18 16.84
C LYS A 237 2.09 -4.77 16.44
N VAL A 238 0.80 -4.52 16.31
CA VAL A 238 0.26 -3.21 15.90
C VAL A 238 0.71 -2.12 16.87
N GLU A 239 0.69 -2.41 18.17
CA GLU A 239 1.12 -1.49 19.21
C GLU A 239 2.56 -1.06 19.04
N ASP A 240 3.49 -2.00 18.83
CA ASP A 240 4.92 -1.71 18.67
C ASP A 240 5.18 -0.80 17.44
N VAL A 241 4.46 -1.08 16.34
CA VAL A 241 4.54 -0.27 15.13
C VAL A 241 4.02 1.14 15.37
N LEU A 242 2.83 1.29 15.93
CA LEU A 242 2.22 2.61 16.17
C LEU A 242 3.00 3.43 17.19
N ASN A 243 3.57 2.81 18.23
CA ASN A 243 4.43 3.47 19.20
C ASN A 243 5.73 3.98 18.58
N ARG A 244 6.40 3.15 17.74
CA ARG A 244 7.59 3.58 17.00
C ARG A 244 7.27 4.74 16.06
N MET A 245 6.18 4.64 15.29
CA MET A 245 5.75 5.74 14.42
C MET A 245 5.48 7.02 15.20
N TYR A 246 4.83 6.93 16.36
CA TYR A 246 4.56 8.09 17.22
C TYR A 246 5.84 8.81 17.66
N GLN A 247 6.86 8.03 18.03
CA GLN A 247 8.13 8.55 18.56
C GLN A 247 9.07 9.06 17.47
N GLU A 248 9.17 8.36 16.34
CA GLU A 248 10.22 8.59 15.34
C GLU A 248 9.70 9.20 14.03
N HIS A 249 8.40 9.00 13.71
CA HIS A 249 7.77 9.39 12.45
C HIS A 249 6.38 9.99 12.67
N HIS A 250 6.30 10.99 13.55
CA HIS A 250 5.02 11.53 14.01
C HIS A 250 4.12 12.03 12.87
N ASP A 251 4.70 12.63 11.82
CA ASP A 251 3.97 13.07 10.63
C ASP A 251 3.24 11.92 9.92
N ALA A 252 3.91 10.78 9.79
CA ALA A 252 3.31 9.57 9.22
C ALA A 252 2.29 8.94 10.17
N TRP A 253 2.55 8.98 11.48
CA TRP A 253 1.63 8.50 12.50
C TRP A 253 0.30 9.27 12.48
N GLU A 254 0.32 10.61 12.36
CA GLU A 254 -0.90 11.40 12.22
C GLU A 254 -1.74 10.93 11.01
N VAL A 255 -1.11 10.67 9.85
CA VAL A 255 -1.80 10.17 8.66
C VAL A 255 -2.39 8.78 8.90
N VAL A 256 -1.59 7.86 9.45
CA VAL A 256 -1.96 6.45 9.60
C VAL A 256 -3.04 6.26 10.64
N THR A 257 -3.00 7.02 11.74
CA THR A 257 -3.96 6.88 12.84
C THR A 257 -5.11 7.88 12.81
N ASP A 258 -5.16 8.78 11.83
CA ASP A 258 -6.09 9.93 11.81
C ASP A 258 -5.95 10.75 13.10
N CYS A 259 -4.72 11.25 13.34
CA CYS A 259 -4.35 12.00 14.54
C CYS A 259 -4.66 11.24 15.86
N GLY A 260 -4.42 9.93 15.90
CA GLY A 260 -4.62 9.08 17.08
C GLY A 260 -6.02 8.47 17.21
N LYS A 261 -7.01 8.91 16.42
CA LYS A 261 -8.39 8.41 16.44
C LYS A 261 -8.47 6.88 16.31
N TYR A 262 -7.64 6.30 15.43
CA TYR A 262 -7.59 4.85 15.18
C TYR A 262 -6.41 4.16 15.87
N ASN A 263 -5.79 4.79 16.88
CA ASN A 263 -4.81 4.14 17.74
C ASN A 263 -5.51 3.61 18.99
N PRO A 264 -5.77 2.27 19.09
CA PRO A 264 -6.47 1.69 20.24
C PRO A 264 -5.62 1.69 21.52
N PHE A 265 -4.30 1.83 21.40
CA PHE A 265 -3.33 1.71 22.49
C PHE A 265 -3.04 3.04 23.21
N LEU A 266 -3.52 4.18 22.67
CA LEU A 266 -3.38 5.46 23.37
C LEU A 266 -4.24 5.50 24.64
N PRO A 267 -3.70 6.07 25.74
CA PRO A 267 -4.48 6.36 26.93
C PRO A 267 -5.71 7.23 26.59
N VAL A 268 -6.83 6.94 27.25
CA VAL A 268 -8.11 7.64 26.98
C VAL A 268 -7.99 9.15 27.12
N HIS A 269 -7.08 9.65 27.98
CA HIS A 269 -6.84 11.06 28.20
C HIS A 269 -6.15 11.76 27.02
N GLU A 270 -5.39 11.05 26.19
CA GLU A 270 -4.73 11.62 25.01
C GLU A 270 -5.63 11.62 23.76
N LYS A 271 -6.69 10.79 23.77
CA LYS A 271 -7.68 10.75 22.65
C LYS A 271 -8.60 11.97 22.61
N VAL A 272 -8.70 12.73 23.71
CA VAL A 272 -9.63 13.88 23.86
C VAL A 272 -8.95 15.22 23.53
N LEU A 273 -7.63 15.27 23.41
CA LEU A 273 -6.86 16.51 23.21
C LEU A 273 -6.47 16.77 21.74
N ASN A 274 -6.84 15.89 20.82
CA ASN A 274 -6.64 16.01 19.38
C ASN A 274 -7.99 16.00 18.64
#